data_0a823a6a3ff01fad687bf84d9a2dced5
#
_entry.id   0a823a6a3ff01fad687bf84d9a2dced5
#
_cell.length_a   1.000
_cell.length_b   1.000
_cell.length_c   1.000
_cell.angle_alpha   90.00
_cell.angle_beta   90.00
_cell.angle_gamma   90.00
#
_symmetry.space_group_name_H-M   'P 1'
#
loop_
_entity.id
_entity.type
_entity.pdbx_description
1 polymer ?
#
loop_
_entity_poly.entity_id
_entity_poly.type
_entity_poly.pdbx_seq_one_letter_code
_entity_poly.pdbx_strand_id
1 'polypeptide(L)'
;MANLIEACQDGRLPADVGVVVAPREDTPAAARARDLGVPVVAISPKSEGFATALLATLHTYNVTHVCLAGFMSMVPAPVLAAFPDRIFNVHPALLPKFGGKGMYGMHVHEAVVAAGETESGCTVHLVNEHYDEGRILLQLRCPALPDDTPETLAARVLTLEHQAYVQALRDALNA
;
A
#
# COMPACT_ATOMS: atom_id res chain seq x y z
N MET A 1 0.07 -5.75 3.95
CA MET A 1 1.03 -5.65 5.06
C MET A 1 1.63 -7.01 5.38
N ALA A 2 0.92 -8.01 5.89
CA ALA A 2 1.48 -9.33 6.24
C ALA A 2 2.31 -9.98 5.12
N ASN A 3 1.80 -9.98 3.89
CA ASN A 3 2.52 -10.48 2.71
C ASN A 3 3.93 -9.87 2.52
N LEU A 4 4.11 -8.58 2.83
CA LEU A 4 5.43 -7.92 2.75
C LEU A 4 6.36 -8.37 3.89
N ILE A 5 5.83 -8.52 5.11
CA ILE A 5 6.61 -9.04 6.25
C ILE A 5 7.09 -10.46 5.94
N GLU A 6 6.18 -11.32 5.51
CA GLU A 6 6.49 -12.70 5.13
C GLU A 6 7.52 -12.77 3.98
N ALA A 7 7.40 -11.86 2.98
CA ALA A 7 8.35 -11.80 1.88
C ALA A 7 9.77 -11.35 2.29
N CYS A 8 9.88 -10.51 3.33
CA CYS A 8 11.17 -10.18 3.93
C CYS A 8 11.73 -11.37 4.71
N GLN A 9 10.89 -12.04 5.52
CA GLN A 9 11.31 -13.16 6.36
C GLN A 9 11.75 -14.40 5.58
N ASP A 10 11.11 -14.66 4.43
CA ASP A 10 11.45 -15.82 3.57
C ASP A 10 12.48 -15.49 2.46
N GLY A 11 13.01 -14.26 2.44
CA GLY A 11 14.06 -13.84 1.53
C GLY A 11 13.61 -13.46 0.12
N ARG A 12 12.29 -13.36 -0.15
CA ARG A 12 11.76 -12.84 -1.42
C ARG A 12 12.01 -11.35 -1.59
N LEU A 13 12.15 -10.60 -0.49
CA LEU A 13 12.58 -9.20 -0.48
C LEU A 13 13.92 -9.07 0.27
N PRO A 14 14.91 -8.36 -0.30
CA PRO A 14 16.20 -8.11 0.35
C PRO A 14 16.10 -6.94 1.36
N ALA A 15 15.23 -7.05 2.34
CA ALA A 15 14.94 -6.01 3.32
C ALA A 15 14.39 -6.62 4.60
N ASP A 16 14.40 -5.81 5.68
CA ASP A 16 13.76 -6.12 6.94
C ASP A 16 12.63 -5.12 7.23
N VAL A 17 11.54 -5.59 7.83
CA VAL A 17 10.48 -4.71 8.30
C VAL A 17 10.81 -4.24 9.71
N GLY A 18 11.28 -2.99 9.85
CA GLY A 18 11.67 -2.41 11.14
C GLY A 18 10.48 -2.12 12.06
N VAL A 19 9.37 -1.63 11.50
CA VAL A 19 8.20 -1.24 12.28
C VAL A 19 6.94 -1.27 11.42
N VAL A 20 5.80 -1.58 12.04
CA VAL A 20 4.46 -1.33 11.48
C VAL A 20 3.82 -0.19 12.25
N VAL A 21 3.41 0.87 11.54
CA VAL A 21 2.62 1.96 12.11
C VAL A 21 1.15 1.70 11.84
N ALA A 22 0.35 1.61 12.89
CA ALA A 22 -1.09 1.37 12.82
C ALA A 22 -1.86 2.54 13.44
N PRO A 23 -3.12 2.81 13.04
CA PRO A 23 -3.89 3.91 13.62
C PRO A 23 -4.25 3.70 15.10
N ARG A 24 -4.30 2.45 15.56
CA ARG A 24 -4.56 2.02 16.94
C ARG A 24 -3.91 0.66 17.18
N GLU A 25 -3.68 0.35 18.45
CA GLU A 25 -3.05 -0.93 18.86
C GLU A 25 -3.94 -2.15 18.69
N ASP A 26 -5.26 -1.95 18.73
CA ASP A 26 -6.29 -3.00 18.66
C ASP A 26 -6.75 -3.33 17.23
N THR A 27 -6.02 -2.86 16.22
CA THR A 27 -6.36 -3.18 14.82
C THR A 27 -5.90 -4.59 14.44
N PRO A 28 -6.64 -5.27 13.52
CA PRO A 28 -6.20 -6.57 12.99
C PRO A 28 -4.79 -6.52 12.37
N ALA A 29 -4.42 -5.41 11.74
CA ALA A 29 -3.10 -5.20 11.18
C ALA A 29 -2.01 -5.17 12.28
N ALA A 30 -2.28 -4.48 13.40
CA ALA A 30 -1.35 -4.42 14.53
C ALA A 30 -1.18 -5.81 15.18
N ALA A 31 -2.27 -6.54 15.40
CA ALA A 31 -2.23 -7.90 15.93
C ALA A 31 -1.39 -8.82 15.00
N ARG A 32 -1.69 -8.81 13.70
CA ARG A 32 -0.96 -9.63 12.72
C ARG A 32 0.53 -9.28 12.63
N ALA A 33 0.91 -8.01 12.74
CA ALA A 33 2.32 -7.62 12.76
C ALA A 33 3.05 -8.17 14.00
N ARG A 34 2.42 -8.11 15.18
CA ARG A 34 2.99 -8.69 16.41
C ARG A 34 3.14 -10.20 16.31
N ASP A 35 2.15 -10.91 15.76
CA ASP A 35 2.21 -12.36 15.52
C ASP A 35 3.39 -12.74 14.61
N LEU A 36 3.74 -11.86 13.69
CA LEU A 36 4.89 -12.01 12.78
C LEU A 36 6.21 -11.48 13.39
N GLY A 37 6.21 -11.06 14.66
CA GLY A 37 7.41 -10.61 15.37
C GLY A 37 7.87 -9.21 15.01
N VAL A 38 7.04 -8.37 14.36
CA VAL A 38 7.39 -7.01 13.97
C VAL A 38 6.90 -6.00 15.03
N PRO A 39 7.75 -5.04 15.45
CA PRO A 39 7.34 -3.95 16.33
C PRO A 39 6.16 -3.17 15.76
N VAL A 40 5.23 -2.78 16.65
CA VAL A 40 4.06 -1.97 16.27
C VAL A 40 4.04 -0.69 17.08
N VAL A 41 3.84 0.43 16.39
CA VAL A 41 3.62 1.74 16.99
C VAL A 41 2.26 2.27 16.56
N ALA A 42 1.43 2.66 17.53
CA ALA A 42 0.12 3.22 17.25
C ALA A 42 0.19 4.73 17.10
N ILE A 43 -0.14 5.23 15.91
CA ILE A 43 -0.21 6.68 15.64
C ILE A 43 -1.43 6.93 14.76
N SER A 44 -2.41 7.67 15.29
CA SER A 44 -3.61 8.00 14.52
C SER A 44 -3.31 9.06 13.46
N PRO A 45 -3.68 8.85 12.19
CA PRO A 45 -3.56 9.89 11.15
C PRO A 45 -4.37 11.16 11.44
N LYS A 46 -5.32 11.08 12.37
CA LYS A 46 -6.19 12.20 12.79
C LYS A 46 -5.64 12.95 14.01
N SER A 47 -4.56 12.47 14.63
CA SER A 47 -3.98 13.14 15.81
C SER A 47 -3.24 14.41 15.41
N GLU A 48 -3.31 15.41 16.29
CA GLU A 48 -2.41 16.55 16.23
C GLU A 48 -0.95 16.06 16.32
N GLY A 49 -0.08 16.63 15.49
CA GLY A 49 1.33 16.22 15.45
C GLY A 49 1.61 14.87 14.75
N PHE A 50 0.63 14.29 14.02
CA PHE A 50 0.80 13.02 13.31
C PHE A 50 2.09 12.95 12.48
N ALA A 51 2.36 14.00 11.67
CA ALA A 51 3.55 14.04 10.82
C ALA A 51 4.86 13.95 11.63
N THR A 52 4.93 14.69 12.74
CA THR A 52 6.11 14.71 13.62
C THR A 52 6.31 13.36 14.31
N ALA A 53 5.22 12.79 14.85
CA ALA A 53 5.28 11.48 15.51
C ALA A 53 5.66 10.36 14.52
N LEU A 54 5.11 10.41 13.31
CA LEU A 54 5.44 9.45 12.25
C LEU A 54 6.91 9.54 11.86
N LEU A 55 7.44 10.75 11.58
CA LEU A 55 8.85 10.95 11.25
C LEU A 55 9.77 10.49 12.37
N ALA A 56 9.47 10.84 13.62
CA ALA A 56 10.27 10.40 14.76
C ALA A 56 10.30 8.88 14.87
N THR A 57 9.17 8.22 14.65
CA THR A 57 9.09 6.75 14.63
C THR A 57 9.93 6.16 13.51
N LEU A 58 9.77 6.64 12.27
CA LEU A 58 10.52 6.15 11.12
C LEU A 58 12.04 6.30 11.34
N HIS A 59 12.49 7.40 11.91
CA HIS A 59 13.90 7.61 12.26
C HIS A 59 14.37 6.68 13.37
N THR A 60 13.58 6.49 14.43
CA THR A 60 13.92 5.60 15.57
C THR A 60 14.18 4.17 15.10
N TYR A 61 13.42 3.71 14.12
CA TYR A 61 13.56 2.37 13.54
C TYR A 61 14.49 2.32 12.31
N ASN A 62 15.24 3.39 12.02
CA ASN A 62 16.16 3.50 10.87
C ASN A 62 15.48 3.12 9.54
N VAL A 63 14.22 3.51 9.35
CA VAL A 63 13.45 3.21 8.15
C VAL A 63 14.05 3.95 6.96
N THR A 64 14.27 3.22 5.87
CA THR A 64 14.77 3.78 4.60
C THR A 64 13.67 3.87 3.54
N HIS A 65 12.66 3.02 3.61
CA HIS A 65 11.54 2.93 2.66
C HIS A 65 10.22 2.77 3.42
N VAL A 66 9.16 3.35 2.90
CA VAL A 66 7.82 3.29 3.49
C VAL A 66 6.87 2.59 2.52
N CYS A 67 6.14 1.58 3.01
CA CYS A 67 5.15 0.85 2.23
C CYS A 67 3.75 1.12 2.79
N LEU A 68 2.89 1.75 2.01
CA LEU A 68 1.50 1.96 2.41
C LEU A 68 0.71 0.66 2.23
N ALA A 69 -0.06 0.30 3.24
CA ALA A 69 -0.91 -0.90 3.25
C ALA A 69 -2.28 -0.55 3.82
N GLY A 70 -3.21 -0.14 2.97
CA GLY A 70 -4.53 0.32 3.39
C GLY A 70 -4.52 1.67 4.09
N PHE A 71 -3.55 2.53 3.79
CA PHE A 71 -3.48 3.89 4.30
C PHE A 71 -4.31 4.82 3.39
N MET A 72 -5.42 5.34 3.92
CA MET A 72 -6.42 6.09 3.14
C MET A 72 -6.30 7.62 3.28
N SER A 73 -5.32 8.09 4.03
CA SER A 73 -5.05 9.53 4.19
C SER A 73 -3.93 9.98 3.28
N MET A 74 -3.82 11.30 3.05
CA MET A 74 -2.62 11.85 2.41
C MET A 74 -1.40 11.65 3.29
N VAL A 75 -0.29 11.27 2.69
CA VAL A 75 1.00 11.27 3.39
C VAL A 75 1.39 12.74 3.64
N PRO A 76 1.74 13.12 4.88
CA PRO A 76 2.09 14.50 5.19
C PRO A 76 3.31 14.99 4.39
N ALA A 77 3.28 16.23 3.94
CA ALA A 77 4.37 16.82 3.17
C ALA A 77 5.77 16.70 3.82
N PRO A 78 5.95 16.84 5.15
CA PRO A 78 7.25 16.60 5.77
C PRO A 78 7.74 15.15 5.63
N VAL A 79 6.82 14.17 5.60
CA VAL A 79 7.18 12.76 5.40
C VAL A 79 7.57 12.50 3.94
N LEU A 80 6.82 13.08 2.98
CA LEU A 80 7.18 13.02 1.55
C LEU A 80 8.58 13.62 1.31
N ALA A 81 8.88 14.76 1.92
CA ALA A 81 10.17 15.43 1.80
C ALA A 81 11.33 14.62 2.41
N ALA A 82 11.08 13.87 3.50
CA ALA A 82 12.10 13.06 4.15
C ALA A 82 12.38 11.73 3.42
N PHE A 83 11.42 11.25 2.63
CA PHE A 83 11.50 9.97 1.90
C PHE A 83 11.24 10.14 0.39
N PRO A 84 12.00 11.00 -0.33
CA PRO A 84 11.79 11.23 -1.76
C PRO A 84 12.01 9.92 -2.53
N ASP A 85 11.05 9.56 -3.39
CA ASP A 85 11.04 8.32 -4.19
C ASP A 85 11.17 7.02 -3.36
N ARG A 86 10.82 7.05 -2.07
CA ARG A 86 10.94 5.91 -1.15
C ARG A 86 9.64 5.57 -0.43
N ILE A 87 8.51 6.12 -0.88
CA ILE A 87 7.19 5.80 -0.36
C ILE A 87 6.41 5.11 -1.47
N PHE A 88 5.97 3.89 -1.20
CA PHE A 88 5.29 3.01 -2.14
C PHE A 88 3.84 2.82 -1.74
N ASN A 89 2.97 2.71 -2.75
CA ASN A 89 1.57 2.33 -2.56
C ASN A 89 1.17 1.30 -3.61
N VAL A 90 0.22 0.43 -3.26
CA VAL A 90 -0.48 -0.42 -4.21
C VAL A 90 -1.93 0.05 -4.30
N HIS A 91 -2.38 0.34 -5.52
CA HIS A 91 -3.75 0.76 -5.83
C HIS A 91 -4.47 -0.36 -6.60
N PRO A 92 -5.72 -0.73 -6.22
CA PRO A 92 -6.40 -1.91 -6.78
C PRO A 92 -7.09 -1.65 -8.12
N ALA A 93 -6.47 -0.84 -8.99
CA ALA A 93 -6.89 -0.61 -10.37
C ALA A 93 -5.70 -0.29 -11.28
N LEU A 94 -5.98 -0.24 -12.58
CA LEU A 94 -5.01 0.15 -13.61
C LEU A 94 -4.98 1.68 -13.74
N LEU A 95 -4.13 2.34 -12.94
CA LEU A 95 -3.97 3.79 -13.01
C LEU A 95 -3.60 4.27 -14.44
N PRO A 96 -4.08 5.45 -14.85
CA PRO A 96 -4.78 6.47 -14.07
C PRO A 96 -6.28 6.26 -13.90
N LYS A 97 -6.89 5.24 -14.54
CA LYS A 97 -8.31 4.95 -14.36
C LYS A 97 -8.59 4.53 -12.92
N PHE A 98 -9.74 4.97 -12.40
CA PHE A 98 -10.23 4.62 -11.05
C PHE A 98 -9.23 4.95 -9.92
N GLY A 99 -8.38 5.96 -10.11
CA GLY A 99 -7.51 6.55 -9.10
C GLY A 99 -8.04 7.88 -8.57
N GLY A 100 -7.34 8.44 -7.58
CA GLY A 100 -7.61 9.75 -7.03
C GLY A 100 -8.53 9.78 -5.82
N LYS A 101 -8.91 10.98 -5.39
CA LYS A 101 -9.66 11.20 -4.16
C LYS A 101 -10.99 10.43 -4.12
N GLY A 102 -11.17 9.59 -3.10
CA GLY A 102 -12.38 8.77 -2.91
C GLY A 102 -12.30 7.38 -3.51
N MET A 103 -11.30 7.08 -4.34
CA MET A 103 -11.07 5.78 -4.94
C MET A 103 -10.18 4.92 -4.05
N TYR A 104 -10.81 4.18 -3.14
CA TYR A 104 -10.13 3.25 -2.22
C TYR A 104 -11.04 2.07 -1.85
N GLY A 105 -10.42 0.95 -1.49
CA GLY A 105 -11.13 -0.26 -1.03
C GLY A 105 -12.17 -0.73 -2.05
N MET A 106 -13.37 -1.06 -1.58
CA MET A 106 -14.45 -1.60 -2.44
C MET A 106 -14.95 -0.59 -3.48
N HIS A 107 -14.88 0.72 -3.22
CA HIS A 107 -15.34 1.74 -4.16
C HIS A 107 -14.64 1.66 -5.53
N VAL A 108 -13.38 1.22 -5.56
CA VAL A 108 -12.65 1.01 -6.81
C VAL A 108 -13.28 -0.12 -7.62
N HIS A 109 -13.54 -1.26 -6.98
CA HIS A 109 -14.10 -2.43 -7.66
C HIS A 109 -15.54 -2.19 -8.07
N GLU A 110 -16.33 -1.51 -7.25
CA GLU A 110 -17.68 -1.04 -7.60
C GLU A 110 -17.66 -0.16 -8.85
N ALA A 111 -16.73 0.78 -8.94
CA ALA A 111 -16.58 1.67 -10.08
C ALA A 111 -16.16 0.92 -11.35
N VAL A 112 -15.23 -0.03 -11.25
CA VAL A 112 -14.78 -0.86 -12.38
C VAL A 112 -15.94 -1.70 -12.95
N VAL A 113 -16.69 -2.38 -12.07
CA VAL A 113 -17.85 -3.19 -12.46
C VAL A 113 -18.95 -2.31 -13.06
N ALA A 114 -19.28 -1.19 -12.42
CA ALA A 114 -20.29 -0.25 -12.91
C ALA A 114 -19.95 0.37 -14.27
N ALA A 115 -18.65 0.56 -14.55
CA ALA A 115 -18.16 1.06 -15.83
C ALA A 115 -18.20 0.01 -16.96
N GLY A 116 -18.48 -1.26 -16.64
CA GLY A 116 -18.47 -2.35 -17.62
C GLY A 116 -17.10 -2.61 -18.22
N GLU A 117 -16.03 -2.34 -17.48
CA GLU A 117 -14.67 -2.64 -17.95
C GLU A 117 -14.49 -4.15 -18.15
N THR A 118 -13.72 -4.52 -19.16
CA THR A 118 -13.39 -5.92 -19.45
C THR A 118 -12.06 -6.36 -18.83
N GLU A 119 -11.32 -5.39 -18.26
CA GLU A 119 -10.02 -5.59 -17.65
C GLU A 119 -9.91 -4.76 -16.37
N SER A 120 -9.26 -5.33 -15.37
CA SER A 120 -8.88 -4.69 -14.13
C SER A 120 -7.46 -5.10 -13.74
N GLY A 121 -7.04 -4.81 -12.53
CA GLY A 121 -5.73 -5.17 -12.02
C GLY A 121 -5.31 -4.31 -10.86
N CYS A 122 -4.01 -4.20 -10.66
CA CYS A 122 -3.44 -3.33 -9.65
C CYS A 122 -2.24 -2.55 -10.18
N THR A 123 -1.94 -1.44 -9.53
CA THR A 123 -0.80 -0.57 -9.82
C THR A 123 0.02 -0.35 -8.57
N VAL A 124 1.32 -0.66 -8.63
CA VAL A 124 2.29 -0.20 -7.64
C VAL A 124 2.93 1.08 -8.14
N HIS A 125 2.93 2.11 -7.32
CA HIS A 125 3.44 3.43 -7.67
C HIS A 125 4.18 4.09 -6.51
N LEU A 126 5.02 5.06 -6.81
CA LEU A 126 5.57 5.97 -5.81
C LEU A 126 4.51 6.98 -5.37
N VAL A 127 4.60 7.40 -4.13
CA VAL A 127 3.65 8.36 -3.55
C VAL A 127 4.20 9.78 -3.64
N ASN A 128 3.36 10.70 -4.06
CA ASN A 128 3.64 12.14 -4.09
C ASN A 128 2.51 12.93 -3.39
N GLU A 129 2.46 14.24 -3.60
CA GLU A 129 1.44 15.13 -3.02
C GLU A 129 0.04 15.00 -3.63
N HIS A 130 -0.14 14.18 -4.66
CA HIS A 130 -1.42 13.94 -5.32
C HIS A 130 -1.84 12.48 -5.16
N TYR A 131 -3.13 12.21 -4.95
CA TYR A 131 -3.63 10.85 -4.84
C TYR A 131 -3.42 10.08 -6.15
N ASP A 132 -2.71 8.94 -6.06
CA ASP A 132 -2.52 7.96 -7.13
C ASP A 132 -1.87 8.49 -8.42
N GLU A 133 -1.20 9.66 -8.39
CA GLU A 133 -0.56 10.30 -9.55
C GLU A 133 0.97 10.15 -9.57
N GLY A 134 1.54 9.45 -8.60
CA GLY A 134 2.98 9.22 -8.55
C GLY A 134 3.46 8.25 -9.63
N ARG A 135 4.76 8.20 -9.85
CA ARG A 135 5.40 7.36 -10.87
C ARG A 135 5.02 5.88 -10.72
N ILE A 136 4.42 5.33 -11.75
CA ILE A 136 4.06 3.91 -11.82
C ILE A 136 5.35 3.06 -11.91
N LEU A 137 5.43 2.03 -11.08
CA LEU A 137 6.53 1.06 -11.06
C LEU A 137 6.14 -0.24 -11.74
N LEU A 138 4.93 -0.73 -11.46
CA LEU A 138 4.43 -2.00 -11.99
C LEU A 138 2.91 -1.99 -12.08
N GLN A 139 2.37 -2.59 -13.13
CA GLN A 139 0.94 -2.93 -13.24
C GLN A 139 0.78 -4.40 -13.55
N LEU A 140 -0.08 -5.09 -12.81
CA LEU A 140 -0.54 -6.43 -13.16
C LEU A 140 -2.03 -6.39 -13.51
N ARG A 141 -2.40 -7.19 -14.51
CA ARG A 141 -3.74 -7.17 -15.13
C ARG A 141 -4.47 -8.48 -14.91
N CYS A 142 -5.79 -8.40 -14.79
CA CYS A 142 -6.69 -9.56 -14.83
C CYS A 142 -7.96 -9.23 -15.62
N PRO A 143 -8.70 -10.23 -16.12
CA PRO A 143 -10.01 -9.98 -16.70
C PRO A 143 -10.99 -9.49 -15.63
N ALA A 144 -11.86 -8.55 -16.01
CA ALA A 144 -13.11 -8.27 -15.32
C ALA A 144 -14.22 -8.99 -16.11
N LEU A 145 -14.86 -9.97 -15.46
CA LEU A 145 -15.82 -10.84 -16.11
C LEU A 145 -17.24 -10.22 -16.10
N PRO A 146 -18.09 -10.53 -17.09
CA PRO A 146 -19.44 -9.95 -17.17
C PRO A 146 -20.33 -10.23 -15.95
N ASP A 147 -20.04 -11.31 -15.23
CA ASP A 147 -20.77 -11.77 -14.03
C ASP A 147 -20.02 -11.45 -12.72
N ASP A 148 -18.94 -10.68 -12.78
CA ASP A 148 -18.25 -10.26 -11.56
C ASP A 148 -19.12 -9.33 -10.71
N THR A 149 -19.15 -9.63 -9.41
CA THR A 149 -19.51 -8.65 -8.39
C THR A 149 -18.25 -7.88 -7.96
N PRO A 150 -18.39 -6.72 -7.31
CA PRO A 150 -17.23 -6.02 -6.73
C PRO A 150 -16.36 -6.91 -5.85
N GLU A 151 -16.97 -7.83 -5.09
CA GLU A 151 -16.27 -8.75 -4.18
C GLU A 151 -15.48 -9.82 -4.92
N THR A 152 -16.03 -10.39 -6.00
CA THR A 152 -15.31 -11.40 -6.80
C THR A 152 -14.12 -10.78 -7.54
N LEU A 153 -14.32 -9.57 -8.08
CA LEU A 153 -13.25 -8.81 -8.70
C LEU A 153 -12.16 -8.43 -7.67
N ALA A 154 -12.58 -7.93 -6.48
CA ALA A 154 -11.66 -7.58 -5.40
C ALA A 154 -10.78 -8.77 -4.98
N ALA A 155 -11.36 -9.95 -4.81
CA ALA A 155 -10.61 -11.15 -4.45
C ALA A 155 -9.56 -11.53 -5.52
N ARG A 156 -9.90 -11.38 -6.80
CA ARG A 156 -8.98 -11.63 -7.92
C ARG A 156 -7.85 -10.61 -7.94
N VAL A 157 -8.16 -9.31 -7.81
CA VAL A 157 -7.18 -8.22 -7.79
C VAL A 157 -6.26 -8.32 -6.58
N LEU A 158 -6.76 -8.68 -5.39
CA LEU A 158 -5.95 -8.83 -4.18
C LEU A 158 -4.81 -9.83 -4.36
N THR A 159 -5.04 -10.91 -5.10
CA THR A 159 -3.99 -11.89 -5.41
C THR A 159 -2.86 -11.24 -6.24
N LEU A 160 -3.23 -10.36 -7.17
CA LEU A 160 -2.25 -9.62 -7.98
C LEU A 160 -1.53 -8.54 -7.16
N GLU A 161 -2.24 -7.83 -6.27
CA GLU A 161 -1.62 -6.85 -5.38
C GLU A 161 -0.49 -7.47 -4.56
N HIS A 162 -0.73 -8.67 -4.00
CA HIS A 162 0.27 -9.40 -3.22
C HIS A 162 1.52 -9.73 -4.04
N GLN A 163 1.37 -10.08 -5.32
CA GLN A 163 2.48 -10.37 -6.23
C GLN A 163 3.19 -9.09 -6.68
N ALA A 164 2.39 -8.12 -7.16
CA ALA A 164 2.90 -6.86 -7.72
C ALA A 164 3.71 -6.07 -6.68
N TYR A 165 3.21 -6.01 -5.44
CA TYR A 165 3.87 -5.22 -4.40
C TYR A 165 5.24 -5.78 -4.05
N VAL A 166 5.36 -7.11 -3.86
CA VAL A 166 6.64 -7.76 -3.61
C VAL A 166 7.58 -7.60 -4.81
N GLN A 167 7.09 -7.79 -6.04
CA GLN A 167 7.91 -7.65 -7.23
C GLN A 167 8.43 -6.23 -7.41
N ALA A 168 7.56 -5.21 -7.35
CA ALA A 168 7.94 -3.82 -7.54
C ALA A 168 8.94 -3.34 -6.48
N LEU A 169 8.74 -3.75 -5.21
CA LEU A 169 9.68 -3.42 -4.14
C LEU A 169 11.04 -4.10 -4.34
N ARG A 170 11.06 -5.37 -4.72
CA ARG A 170 12.31 -6.08 -5.00
C ARG A 170 13.09 -5.40 -6.12
N ASP A 171 12.41 -5.00 -7.19
CA ASP A 171 13.04 -4.35 -8.35
C ASP A 171 13.58 -2.97 -7.94
N ALA A 172 12.82 -2.21 -7.13
CA ALA A 172 13.24 -0.89 -6.63
C ALA A 172 14.40 -0.95 -5.62
N LEU A 173 14.47 -2.01 -4.80
CA LEU A 173 15.55 -2.18 -3.81
C LEU A 173 16.85 -2.71 -4.43
N ASN A 174 16.81 -3.26 -5.63
CA ASN A 174 17.97 -3.77 -6.37
C ASN A 174 18.49 -2.78 -7.42
N ALA A 175 17.81 -1.65 -7.63
CA ALA A 175 18.18 -0.63 -8.62
C ALA A 175 19.19 0.38 -8.04
#